data_fdf5aa65a6e8e41e65550436790f8c40
#
_entry.id   fdf5aa65a6e8e41e65550436790f8c40
#
_cell.length_a   1.000
_cell.length_b   1.000
_cell.length_c   1.000
_cell.angle_alpha   90.00
_cell.angle_beta   90.00
_cell.angle_gamma   90.00
#
_symmetry.space_group_name_H-M   'P 1'
#
loop_
_entity.id
_entity.type
_entity.pdbx_description
1 polymer ?
#
loop_
_entity_poly.entity_id
_entity_poly.type
_entity_poly.pdbx_seq_one_letter_code
_entity_poly.pdbx_strand_id
1 'polypeptide(L)'
;MGKQLIQQKRGKGSLTYRVPSHRYYGALKHRNYDETEKTGVTQGKITDFVKCPGHSAPLARVSYGTEQILVPAPQLVKVGDEVRSGAGAPATIGNTLPLKNI
;
A
#
# COMPACT_ATOMS: atom_id res chain seq x y z
N MET A 1 -26.35 18.91 -35.53
CA MET A 1 -25.70 18.60 -34.28
C MET A 1 -24.33 18.02 -34.53
N GLY A 2 -23.35 18.50 -33.80
CA GLY A 2 -21.99 18.00 -33.93
C GLY A 2 -21.77 16.64 -33.29
N LYS A 3 -20.68 15.99 -33.65
CA LYS A 3 -20.26 14.75 -33.03
C LYS A 3 -19.64 15.04 -31.68
N GLN A 4 -19.62 14.02 -30.80
CA GLN A 4 -18.95 14.15 -29.51
C GLN A 4 -17.46 14.34 -29.73
N LEU A 5 -16.85 15.17 -28.88
CA LEU A 5 -15.42 15.32 -28.87
C LEU A 5 -14.74 14.05 -28.32
N ILE A 6 -13.50 13.84 -28.72
CA ILE A 6 -12.74 12.66 -28.25
C ILE A 6 -12.63 12.63 -26.73
N GLN A 7 -12.45 13.79 -26.10
CA GLN A 7 -12.36 13.89 -24.66
C GLN A 7 -13.64 13.39 -23.96
N GLN A 8 -14.79 13.58 -24.59
CA GLN A 8 -16.06 13.11 -24.02
C GLN A 8 -16.13 11.59 -24.01
N LYS A 9 -15.48 10.92 -24.97
CA LYS A 9 -15.48 9.47 -25.06
C LYS A 9 -14.57 8.83 -24.02
N ARG A 10 -13.62 9.57 -23.47
CA ARG A 10 -12.68 9.04 -22.49
C ARG A 10 -13.38 8.61 -21.18
N GLY A 11 -14.47 9.27 -20.83
CA GLY A 11 -15.26 8.93 -19.66
C GLY A 11 -16.38 7.93 -19.90
N LYS A 12 -16.48 7.36 -21.10
CA LYS A 12 -17.59 6.47 -21.48
C LYS A 12 -17.24 4.99 -21.39
N GLY A 13 -16.11 4.65 -20.78
CA GLY A 13 -15.75 3.26 -20.57
C GLY A 13 -15.15 2.55 -21.78
N SER A 14 -14.54 3.30 -22.70
CA SER A 14 -13.87 2.68 -23.84
C SER A 14 -12.69 1.83 -23.39
N LEU A 15 -12.30 0.85 -24.20
CA LEU A 15 -11.19 -0.03 -23.91
C LEU A 15 -9.86 0.72 -23.73
N THR A 16 -9.68 1.82 -24.46
CA THR A 16 -8.47 2.62 -24.39
C THR A 16 -8.26 3.24 -22.99
N TYR A 17 -9.35 3.62 -22.35
CA TYR A 17 -9.28 4.34 -21.06
C TYR A 17 -9.80 3.52 -19.90
N ARG A 18 -10.03 2.24 -20.12
CA ARG A 18 -10.49 1.33 -19.06
C ARG A 18 -9.33 0.96 -18.16
N VAL A 19 -9.57 0.97 -16.85
CA VAL A 19 -8.60 0.53 -15.87
C VAL A 19 -8.70 -1.00 -15.73
N PRO A 20 -7.61 -1.75 -15.96
CA PRO A 20 -7.64 -3.21 -15.85
C PRO A 20 -7.54 -3.66 -14.39
N SER A 21 -8.58 -3.35 -13.59
CA SER A 21 -8.56 -3.61 -12.16
C SER A 21 -8.45 -5.10 -11.82
N HIS A 22 -8.85 -5.99 -12.75
CA HIS A 22 -8.72 -7.43 -12.53
C HIS A 22 -7.26 -7.90 -12.42
N ARG A 23 -6.30 -7.08 -12.85
CA ARG A 23 -4.87 -7.38 -12.76
C ARG A 23 -4.24 -6.88 -11.48
N TYR A 24 -4.98 -6.14 -10.65
CA TYR A 24 -4.46 -5.59 -9.42
C TYR A 24 -4.26 -6.68 -8.39
N TYR A 25 -3.22 -6.53 -7.59
CA TYR A 25 -2.94 -7.49 -6.52
C TYR A 25 -3.89 -7.34 -5.32
N GLY A 26 -4.57 -6.21 -5.22
CA GLY A 26 -5.53 -5.97 -4.16
C GLY A 26 -5.52 -4.53 -3.71
N ALA A 27 -6.34 -4.24 -2.72
CA ALA A 27 -6.42 -2.93 -2.11
C ALA A 27 -5.31 -2.75 -1.10
N LEU A 28 -4.72 -1.56 -1.06
CA LEU A 28 -3.72 -1.23 -0.06
C LEU A 28 -4.42 -0.80 1.22
N LYS A 29 -4.08 -1.45 2.32
CA LYS A 29 -4.65 -1.16 3.63
C LYS A 29 -3.60 -1.32 4.70
N HIS A 30 -3.67 -0.48 5.71
CA HIS A 30 -2.94 -0.72 6.93
C HIS A 30 -3.54 -1.92 7.65
N ARG A 31 -2.73 -2.57 8.46
CA ARG A 31 -3.19 -3.60 9.37
C ARG A 31 -4.21 -3.00 10.33
N ASN A 32 -5.20 -3.79 10.75
CA ASN A 32 -6.19 -3.32 11.73
C ASN A 32 -5.51 -2.89 13.02
N TYR A 33 -5.94 -1.73 13.53
CA TYR A 33 -5.37 -1.14 14.74
C TYR A 33 -5.87 -1.92 15.95
N ASP A 34 -4.98 -2.67 16.59
CA ASP A 34 -5.34 -3.53 17.72
C ASP A 34 -4.72 -3.04 19.03
N GLU A 35 -4.94 -3.78 20.11
CA GLU A 35 -4.45 -3.40 21.43
C GLU A 35 -2.92 -3.35 21.48
N THR A 36 -2.25 -4.25 20.77
CA THR A 36 -0.79 -4.26 20.72
C THR A 36 -0.25 -2.97 20.13
N GLU A 37 -0.88 -2.48 19.07
CA GLU A 37 -0.46 -1.24 18.43
C GLU A 37 -0.83 0.01 19.23
N LYS A 38 -1.93 -0.05 19.98
CA LYS A 38 -2.35 1.07 20.82
C LYS A 38 -1.38 1.35 21.97
N THR A 39 -0.83 0.31 22.55
CA THR A 39 0.01 0.41 23.74
C THR A 39 1.49 0.17 23.46
N GLY A 40 1.84 -0.41 22.32
CA GLY A 40 3.21 -0.77 22.01
C GLY A 40 3.47 -0.82 20.52
N VAL A 41 4.16 -1.86 20.10
CA VAL A 41 4.67 -2.01 18.74
C VAL A 41 4.37 -3.40 18.22
N THR A 42 3.89 -3.47 16.98
CA THR A 42 3.81 -4.73 16.25
C THR A 42 4.95 -4.73 15.22
N GLN A 43 5.75 -5.77 15.25
CA GLN A 43 6.92 -5.89 14.37
C GLN A 43 6.57 -6.75 13.17
N GLY A 44 6.91 -6.27 11.99
CA GLY A 44 6.74 -7.00 10.75
C GLY A 44 8.04 -7.05 9.97
N LYS A 45 8.05 -7.85 8.92
CA LYS A 45 9.23 -8.02 8.08
C LYS A 45 8.82 -7.96 6.62
N ILE A 46 9.60 -7.23 5.82
CA ILE A 46 9.39 -7.17 4.38
C ILE A 46 9.88 -8.49 3.78
N THR A 47 8.97 -9.26 3.19
CA THR A 47 9.31 -10.57 2.62
C THR A 47 9.55 -10.50 1.13
N ASP A 48 8.94 -9.55 0.43
CA ASP A 48 9.04 -9.48 -1.01
C ASP A 48 8.56 -8.13 -1.52
N PHE A 49 8.90 -7.82 -2.76
CA PHE A 49 8.34 -6.67 -3.49
C PHE A 49 7.58 -7.20 -4.69
N VAL A 50 6.38 -6.67 -4.91
CA VAL A 50 5.55 -7.03 -6.06
C VAL A 50 5.16 -5.78 -6.82
N LYS A 51 5.02 -5.92 -8.14
CA LYS A 51 4.56 -4.82 -8.98
C LYS A 51 3.09 -5.00 -9.28
N CYS A 52 2.29 -4.01 -8.90
CA CYS A 52 0.87 -4.01 -9.17
C CYS A 52 0.57 -3.05 -10.32
N PRO A 53 -0.16 -3.49 -11.36
CA PRO A 53 -0.49 -2.59 -12.46
C PRO A 53 -1.26 -1.35 -12.07
N GLY A 54 -1.95 -1.38 -10.91
CA GLY A 54 -2.71 -0.24 -10.42
C GLY A 54 -1.91 0.79 -9.65
N HIS A 55 -0.61 0.54 -9.43
CA HIS A 55 0.24 1.42 -8.63
C HIS A 55 1.56 1.66 -9.34
N SER A 56 2.02 2.91 -9.34
CA SER A 56 3.29 3.25 -9.96
C SER A 56 4.48 2.76 -9.16
N ALA A 57 4.38 2.81 -7.83
CA ALA A 57 5.43 2.31 -6.95
C ALA A 57 5.29 0.80 -6.76
N PRO A 58 6.39 0.06 -6.55
CA PRO A 58 6.28 -1.35 -6.16
C PRO A 58 5.61 -1.47 -4.80
N LEU A 59 4.93 -2.59 -4.57
CA LEU A 59 4.31 -2.89 -3.30
C LEU A 59 5.21 -3.78 -2.48
N ALA A 60 5.38 -3.46 -1.21
CA ALA A 60 6.11 -4.31 -0.28
C ALA A 60 5.12 -5.26 0.40
N ARG A 61 5.43 -6.54 0.37
CA ARG A 61 4.67 -7.54 1.13
C ARG A 61 5.28 -7.62 2.51
N VAL A 62 4.50 -7.24 3.52
CA VAL A 62 4.96 -7.21 4.90
C VAL A 62 4.25 -8.32 5.68
N SER A 63 5.02 -9.14 6.36
CA SER A 63 4.49 -10.23 7.19
C SER A 63 4.51 -9.82 8.65
N TYR A 64 3.34 -9.84 9.29
CA TYR A 64 3.17 -9.59 10.72
C TYR A 64 2.71 -10.91 11.37
N GLY A 65 3.65 -11.80 11.64
CA GLY A 65 3.29 -13.11 12.17
C GLY A 65 2.50 -13.92 11.17
N THR A 66 1.20 -14.11 11.43
CA THR A 66 0.31 -14.86 10.53
C THR A 66 -0.35 -13.99 9.47
N GLU A 67 -0.31 -12.68 9.62
CA GLU A 67 -0.93 -11.75 8.68
C GLU A 67 0.09 -11.25 7.67
N GLN A 68 -0.37 -11.05 6.43
CA GLN A 68 0.44 -10.42 5.39
C GLN A 68 -0.36 -9.28 4.79
N ILE A 69 0.29 -8.13 4.62
CA ILE A 69 -0.33 -6.98 3.98
C ILE A 69 0.55 -6.46 2.86
N LEU A 70 -0.05 -5.69 1.97
CA LEU A 70 0.66 -4.98 0.90
C LEU A 70 0.62 -3.50 1.22
N VAL A 71 1.79 -2.86 1.19
CA VAL A 71 1.89 -1.41 1.38
C VAL A 71 2.80 -0.85 0.29
N PRO A 72 2.67 0.43 -0.07
CA PRO A 72 3.62 1.03 -1.00
C PRO A 72 5.03 0.97 -0.40
N ALA A 73 6.00 0.57 -1.20
CA ALA A 73 7.37 0.47 -0.73
C ALA A 73 7.98 1.86 -0.60
N PRO A 74 8.43 2.27 0.61
CA PRO A 74 9.16 3.53 0.73
C PRO A 74 10.55 3.42 0.13
N GLN A 75 11.16 4.57 -0.13
CA GLN A 75 12.52 4.61 -0.63
C GLN A 75 13.49 4.05 0.41
N LEU A 76 14.54 3.36 -0.04
CA LEU A 76 15.62 2.84 0.79
C LEU A 76 15.25 1.62 1.67
N VAL A 77 14.15 0.94 1.36
CA VAL A 77 13.84 -0.34 2.03
C VAL A 77 14.21 -1.50 1.10
N LYS A 78 14.50 -2.65 1.71
CA LYS A 78 14.87 -3.87 0.98
C LYS A 78 14.21 -5.08 1.61
N VAL A 79 14.23 -6.20 0.88
CA VAL A 79 13.74 -7.47 1.39
C VAL A 79 14.53 -7.87 2.63
N GLY A 80 13.82 -8.27 3.66
CA GLY A 80 14.41 -8.63 4.94
C GLY A 80 14.44 -7.50 5.96
N ASP A 81 14.12 -6.26 5.56
CA ASP A 81 14.04 -5.15 6.50
C ASP A 81 12.87 -5.34 7.45
N GLU A 82 13.08 -4.93 8.69
CA GLU A 82 12.04 -4.96 9.70
C GLU A 82 11.29 -3.63 9.69
N VAL A 83 9.98 -3.71 9.81
CA VAL A 83 9.13 -2.53 9.94
C VAL A 83 8.29 -2.67 11.20
N ARG A 84 7.98 -1.56 11.84
CA ARG A 84 7.24 -1.54 13.09
C ARG A 84 6.02 -0.65 12.94
N SER A 85 4.96 -1.03 13.61
CA SER A 85 3.69 -0.32 13.54
C SER A 85 3.14 -0.18 14.96
N GLY A 86 2.71 1.02 15.31
CA GLY A 86 2.09 1.26 16.60
C GLY A 86 2.60 2.51 17.28
N ALA A 87 2.05 2.79 18.46
CA ALA A 87 2.35 4.01 19.20
C ALA A 87 3.80 4.07 19.67
N GLY A 88 4.42 2.92 19.94
CA GLY A 88 5.80 2.85 20.42
C GLY A 88 6.85 2.74 19.33
N ALA A 89 6.47 2.75 18.05
CA ALA A 89 7.42 2.60 16.96
C ALA A 89 8.29 3.86 16.82
N PRO A 90 9.61 3.69 16.58
CA PRO A 90 10.46 4.86 16.31
C PRO A 90 10.14 5.44 14.94
N ALA A 91 10.43 6.72 14.75
CA ALA A 91 10.19 7.42 13.48
C ALA A 91 11.34 7.16 12.52
N THR A 92 11.40 5.94 11.98
CA THR A 92 12.41 5.55 10.99
C THR A 92 11.73 5.08 9.71
N ILE A 93 12.52 4.86 8.66
CA ILE A 93 12.01 4.53 7.32
C ILE A 93 11.18 3.24 7.39
N GLY A 94 9.96 3.30 6.86
CA GLY A 94 9.08 2.14 6.75
C GLY A 94 8.16 1.92 7.94
N ASN A 95 8.38 2.60 9.05
CA ASN A 95 7.55 2.44 10.24
C ASN A 95 6.25 3.22 10.13
N THR A 96 5.22 2.72 10.78
CA THR A 96 3.88 3.34 10.81
C THR A 96 3.56 3.78 12.23
N LEU A 97 3.19 5.04 12.39
CA LEU A 97 2.85 5.60 13.71
C LEU A 97 1.52 6.33 13.64
N PRO A 98 0.78 6.41 14.77
CA PRO A 98 -0.36 7.31 14.86
C PRO A 98 0.10 8.76 14.69
N LEU A 99 -0.75 9.57 14.07
CA LEU A 99 -0.39 10.96 13.77
C LEU A 99 -0.02 11.76 15.03
N LYS A 100 -0.67 11.46 16.14
CA LYS A 100 -0.39 12.13 17.41
C LYS A 100 1.01 11.87 17.95
N ASN A 101 1.68 10.84 17.46
CA ASN A 101 3.01 10.45 17.92
C ASN A 101 4.13 10.87 16.96
N ILE A 102 3.78 11.62 15.93
CA ILE A 102 4.74 12.14 14.95
C ILE A 102 5.19 13.55 15.34
#